data_638071942421e01e5fd26a124cc7a74c
#
_entry.id   638071942421e01e5fd26a124cc7a74c
#
_cell.length_a   1.000
_cell.length_b   1.000
_cell.length_c   1.000
_cell.angle_alpha   90.00
_cell.angle_beta   90.00
_cell.angle_gamma   90.00
#
_symmetry.space_group_name_H-M   'P 1'
#
loop_
_entity.id
_entity.type
_entity.pdbx_description
1 polymer ?
#
loop_
_entity_poly.entity_id
_entity_poly.type
_entity_poly.pdbx_seq_one_letter_code
_entity_poly.pdbx_strand_id
1 'polypeptide(L)'
;MSMFVHICIKLYDIQPNFVSLHRIINHQKKIIMKTLIKLLYAISFVALITSCGMFKTYVASYSVGLKTVESPANAKQQFGDTKVVNFQEGTTNKYRYEDDYINIVWYVDSKQFNFNLTNKSGHTLKINWDDISYVDYNGKTGRVMHSGVKYTERNNSQPSSSVPKGASLTDILLPTENVYYVSGQYGGWREHNLIPSIYKDEATRAVQAPKYVGKTMTIMMPIVIENVQNDYSFTFIIDELHNYPKN
;
A
#
# COMPACT_ATOMS: atom_id res chain seq x y z
N MET A 1 -9.54 99.16 18.97
CA MET A 1 -8.27 98.42 18.86
C MET A 1 -8.10 97.29 19.92
N SER A 2 -8.96 97.21 20.93
CA SER A 2 -8.85 96.19 22.01
C SER A 2 -9.46 94.82 21.71
N MET A 3 -10.48 94.75 20.84
CA MET A 3 -11.24 93.50 20.58
C MET A 3 -10.51 92.51 19.61
N PHE A 4 -9.71 93.04 18.71
CA PHE A 4 -8.88 92.17 17.76
C PHE A 4 -7.72 91.48 18.46
N VAL A 5 -7.15 92.07 19.47
CA VAL A 5 -6.03 91.50 20.22
C VAL A 5 -6.48 90.31 21.06
N HIS A 6 -7.72 90.38 21.65
CA HIS A 6 -8.25 89.24 22.43
C HIS A 6 -8.65 88.02 21.59
N ILE A 7 -9.04 88.20 20.34
CA ILE A 7 -9.36 87.12 19.43
C ILE A 7 -8.09 86.42 18.93
N CYS A 8 -7.00 87.12 18.67
CA CYS A 8 -5.70 86.57 18.27
C CYS A 8 -5.08 85.75 19.39
N ILE A 9 -5.15 86.19 20.65
CA ILE A 9 -4.62 85.46 21.80
C ILE A 9 -5.39 84.13 22.01
N LYS A 10 -6.76 84.15 21.89
CA LYS A 10 -7.52 82.87 21.96
C LYS A 10 -7.26 81.89 20.83
N LEU A 11 -6.95 82.38 19.62
CA LEU A 11 -6.60 81.52 18.50
C LEU A 11 -5.17 80.94 18.63
N TYR A 12 -4.26 81.69 19.31
CA TYR A 12 -2.92 81.17 19.55
C TYR A 12 -2.85 80.06 20.59
N ASP A 13 -3.73 80.06 21.61
CA ASP A 13 -3.85 79.01 22.60
C ASP A 13 -4.52 77.74 22.09
N ILE A 14 -5.23 77.77 20.96
CA ILE A 14 -5.88 76.63 20.36
C ILE A 14 -4.91 75.83 19.48
N GLN A 15 -3.88 76.43 18.91
CA GLN A 15 -2.92 75.78 18.00
C GLN A 15 -2.13 74.68 18.66
N PRO A 16 -1.52 74.78 19.86
CA PRO A 16 -0.78 73.74 20.49
C PRO A 16 -1.64 72.48 20.82
N ASN A 17 -2.90 72.69 21.16
CA ASN A 17 -3.84 71.62 21.45
C ASN A 17 -4.23 70.82 20.21
N PHE A 18 -4.31 71.45 19.04
CA PHE A 18 -4.65 70.77 17.78
C PHE A 18 -3.48 69.88 17.28
N VAL A 19 -2.27 70.36 17.43
CA VAL A 19 -1.06 69.60 17.09
C VAL A 19 -0.86 68.40 18.01
N SER A 20 -1.13 68.55 19.31
CA SER A 20 -1.06 67.48 20.29
C SER A 20 -2.14 66.39 20.04
N LEU A 21 -3.36 66.82 19.71
CA LEU A 21 -4.47 65.92 19.38
C LEU A 21 -4.19 65.12 18.10
N HIS A 22 -3.65 65.75 17.08
CA HIS A 22 -3.26 65.06 15.82
C HIS A 22 -2.14 64.02 16.05
N ARG A 23 -1.18 64.33 16.91
CA ARG A 23 -0.11 63.39 17.30
C ARG A 23 -0.68 62.19 18.07
N ILE A 24 -1.62 62.38 18.98
CA ILE A 24 -2.30 61.33 19.74
C ILE A 24 -3.11 60.44 18.79
N ILE A 25 -3.88 61.00 17.87
CA ILE A 25 -4.66 60.24 16.87
C ILE A 25 -3.75 59.40 15.98
N ASN A 26 -2.66 59.95 15.50
CA ASN A 26 -1.72 59.23 14.67
C ASN A 26 -0.99 58.08 15.44
N HIS A 27 -0.69 58.33 16.72
CA HIS A 27 -0.11 57.30 17.59
C HIS A 27 -1.09 56.14 17.82
N GLN A 28 -2.37 56.45 18.09
CA GLN A 28 -3.44 55.46 18.26
C GLN A 28 -3.68 54.67 16.95
N LYS A 29 -3.74 55.34 15.79
CA LYS A 29 -3.82 54.67 14.48
C LYS A 29 -2.66 53.68 14.25
N LYS A 30 -1.43 54.11 14.64
CA LYS A 30 -0.22 53.23 14.51
C LYS A 30 -0.28 52.00 15.42
N ILE A 31 -0.82 52.16 16.65
CA ILE A 31 -1.02 51.05 17.58
C ILE A 31 -2.09 50.08 17.05
N ILE A 32 -3.24 50.62 16.63
CA ILE A 32 -4.34 49.81 16.06
C ILE A 32 -3.85 49.03 14.83
N MET A 33 -3.11 49.69 13.92
CA MET A 33 -2.56 49.05 12.72
C MET A 33 -1.58 47.94 13.05
N LYS A 34 -0.69 48.12 14.03
CA LYS A 34 0.21 47.10 14.51
C LYS A 34 -0.52 45.89 15.12
N THR A 35 -1.61 46.16 15.85
CA THR A 35 -2.44 45.12 16.47
C THR A 35 -3.20 44.32 15.40
N LEU A 36 -3.76 44.99 14.40
CA LEU A 36 -4.45 44.37 13.27
C LEU A 36 -3.51 43.49 12.46
N ILE A 37 -2.28 43.97 12.20
CA ILE A 37 -1.25 43.17 11.49
C ILE A 37 -0.89 41.89 12.28
N LYS A 38 -0.71 42.02 13.61
CA LYS A 38 -0.42 40.83 14.46
C LYS A 38 -1.59 39.83 14.45
N LEU A 39 -2.83 40.35 14.47
CA LEU A 39 -4.03 39.52 14.41
C LEU A 39 -4.14 38.80 13.06
N LEU A 40 -3.86 39.47 11.95
CA LEU A 40 -3.80 38.88 10.61
C LEU A 40 -2.72 37.77 10.52
N TYR A 41 -1.53 38.00 11.08
CA TYR A 41 -0.50 36.97 11.14
C TYR A 41 -0.93 35.78 11.99
N ALA A 42 -1.61 36.00 13.13
CA ALA A 42 -2.10 34.92 13.98
C ALA A 42 -3.19 34.10 13.26
N ILE A 43 -4.12 34.76 12.56
CA ILE A 43 -5.17 34.09 11.76
C ILE A 43 -4.54 33.29 10.59
N SER A 44 -3.57 33.88 9.88
CA SER A 44 -2.85 33.21 8.81
C SER A 44 -2.08 31.98 9.32
N PHE A 45 -1.46 32.07 10.48
CA PHE A 45 -0.74 30.95 11.10
C PHE A 45 -1.69 29.82 11.52
N VAL A 46 -2.84 30.15 12.08
CA VAL A 46 -3.90 29.16 12.42
C VAL A 46 -4.45 28.50 11.15
N ALA A 47 -4.67 29.26 10.07
CA ALA A 47 -5.11 28.72 8.79
C ALA A 47 -4.08 27.75 8.16
N LEU A 48 -2.77 28.00 8.34
CA LEU A 48 -1.72 27.11 7.88
C LEU A 48 -1.66 25.78 8.67
N ILE A 49 -1.98 25.83 9.97
CA ILE A 49 -1.98 24.61 10.80
C ILE A 49 -3.21 23.73 10.48
N THR A 50 -4.35 24.33 10.19
CA THR A 50 -5.57 23.59 9.82
C THR A 50 -5.55 23.07 8.38
N SER A 51 -4.69 23.60 7.52
CA SER A 51 -4.51 23.14 6.14
C SER A 51 -3.74 21.80 6.04
N CYS A 52 -3.10 21.34 7.11
CA CYS A 52 -2.58 19.98 7.19
C CYS A 52 -3.74 19.03 7.53
N GLY A 53 -4.73 18.96 6.63
CA GLY A 53 -5.76 17.93 6.66
C GLY A 53 -5.05 16.58 6.57
N MET A 54 -4.95 15.85 7.68
CA MET A 54 -4.60 14.44 7.63
C MET A 54 -5.63 13.77 6.73
N PHE A 55 -5.21 13.42 5.51
CA PHE A 55 -6.01 12.56 4.65
C PHE A 55 -6.17 11.24 5.37
N LYS A 56 -7.30 11.07 6.05
CA LYS A 56 -7.64 9.78 6.66
C LYS A 56 -7.82 8.78 5.53
N THR A 57 -6.92 7.83 5.45
CA THR A 57 -7.09 6.66 4.59
C THR A 57 -7.83 5.59 5.37
N TYR A 58 -8.83 5.00 4.75
CA TYR A 58 -9.59 3.90 5.31
C TYR A 58 -9.08 2.60 4.73
N VAL A 59 -8.52 1.76 5.59
CA VAL A 59 -7.84 0.53 5.19
C VAL A 59 -8.76 -0.67 5.46
N ALA A 60 -8.80 -1.61 4.51
CA ALA A 60 -9.33 -2.95 4.68
C ALA A 60 -8.16 -3.93 4.78
N SER A 61 -8.24 -4.89 5.66
CA SER A 61 -7.31 -6.02 5.75
C SER A 61 -8.06 -7.32 5.52
N TYR A 62 -7.42 -8.23 4.79
CA TYR A 62 -8.03 -9.49 4.43
C TYR A 62 -7.17 -10.65 4.91
N SER A 63 -7.82 -11.73 5.37
CA SER A 63 -7.19 -13.03 5.45
C SER A 63 -7.30 -13.73 4.10
N VAL A 64 -6.21 -14.38 3.69
CA VAL A 64 -6.16 -15.16 2.44
C VAL A 64 -5.67 -16.55 2.78
N GLY A 65 -6.49 -17.56 2.48
CA GLY A 65 -6.24 -18.97 2.76
C GLY A 65 -5.96 -19.78 1.51
N LEU A 66 -5.21 -20.87 1.62
CA LEU A 66 -5.06 -21.87 0.55
C LEU A 66 -6.33 -22.76 0.53
N LYS A 67 -7.10 -22.66 -0.55
CA LYS A 67 -8.37 -23.36 -0.72
C LYS A 67 -8.19 -24.77 -1.30
N THR A 68 -7.54 -24.84 -2.46
CA THR A 68 -7.31 -26.10 -3.18
C THR A 68 -5.94 -26.10 -3.83
N VAL A 69 -5.38 -27.28 -4.00
CA VAL A 69 -4.23 -27.52 -4.84
C VAL A 69 -4.60 -28.59 -5.85
N GLU A 70 -4.43 -28.25 -7.13
CA GLU A 70 -4.59 -29.19 -8.22
C GLU A 70 -3.21 -29.55 -8.71
N SER A 71 -2.92 -30.82 -8.77
CA SER A 71 -1.79 -31.39 -9.49
C SER A 71 -2.29 -31.96 -10.81
N PRO A 72 -1.40 -32.22 -11.82
CA PRO A 72 -1.84 -32.59 -13.15
C PRO A 72 -2.82 -33.75 -13.12
N ALA A 73 -4.02 -33.54 -13.62
CA ALA A 73 -5.10 -34.56 -13.65
C ALA A 73 -4.73 -35.81 -14.47
N ASN A 74 -3.67 -35.75 -15.29
CA ASN A 74 -3.12 -36.83 -16.09
C ASN A 74 -1.90 -37.50 -15.47
N ALA A 75 -1.45 -37.06 -14.30
CA ALA A 75 -0.46 -37.85 -13.58
C ALA A 75 -1.16 -39.11 -13.09
N LYS A 76 -1.15 -40.16 -13.95
CA LYS A 76 -1.47 -41.55 -13.55
C LYS A 76 -0.61 -42.03 -12.39
N GLN A 77 0.35 -41.28 -12.00
CA GLN A 77 1.12 -41.27 -10.80
C GLN A 77 0.75 -40.00 -10.04
N GLN A 78 -0.39 -40.05 -9.38
CA GLN A 78 -0.63 -39.11 -8.30
C GLN A 78 0.46 -39.39 -7.25
N PHE A 79 1.14 -38.38 -6.87
CA PHE A 79 2.26 -38.37 -5.95
C PHE A 79 1.79 -38.51 -4.51
N GLY A 80 1.29 -39.70 -4.13
CA GLY A 80 0.89 -40.05 -2.78
C GLY A 80 -0.34 -39.28 -2.25
N ASP A 81 -0.60 -39.43 -0.96
CA ASP A 81 -1.65 -38.70 -0.27
C ASP A 81 -1.27 -37.23 -0.13
N THR A 82 -1.99 -36.38 -0.86
CA THR A 82 -1.78 -34.95 -0.77
C THR A 82 -2.31 -34.39 0.55
N LYS A 83 -1.49 -33.64 1.25
CA LYS A 83 -1.86 -33.05 2.53
C LYS A 83 -1.79 -31.54 2.49
N VAL A 84 -2.94 -30.88 2.58
CA VAL A 84 -3.03 -29.43 2.82
C VAL A 84 -3.20 -29.20 4.30
N VAL A 85 -2.31 -28.44 4.93
CA VAL A 85 -2.36 -28.10 6.36
C VAL A 85 -2.27 -26.59 6.50
N ASN A 86 -3.25 -26.02 7.21
CA ASN A 86 -3.21 -24.65 7.69
C ASN A 86 -2.55 -24.66 9.08
N PHE A 87 -1.57 -23.75 9.29
CA PHE A 87 -0.93 -23.57 10.58
C PHE A 87 -0.55 -22.10 10.77
N GLN A 88 -0.47 -21.69 12.02
CA GLN A 88 -0.07 -20.33 12.38
C GLN A 88 1.34 -20.33 12.95
N GLU A 89 2.17 -19.41 12.48
CA GLU A 89 3.48 -19.13 13.05
C GLU A 89 3.55 -17.65 13.44
N GLY A 90 3.57 -17.40 14.74
CA GLY A 90 3.39 -16.05 15.29
C GLY A 90 2.01 -15.51 14.94
N THR A 91 1.96 -14.35 14.26
CA THR A 91 0.72 -13.72 13.78
C THR A 91 0.40 -14.04 12.31
N THR A 92 1.22 -14.86 11.64
CA THR A 92 1.10 -15.14 10.20
C THR A 92 0.47 -16.49 9.97
N ASN A 93 -0.61 -16.51 9.21
CA ASN A 93 -1.20 -17.75 8.71
C ASN A 93 -0.34 -18.30 7.57
N LYS A 94 0.05 -19.56 7.70
CA LYS A 94 0.83 -20.30 6.71
C LYS A 94 0.07 -21.54 6.26
N TYR A 95 0.27 -21.90 5.00
CA TYR A 95 -0.42 -22.99 4.34
C TYR A 95 0.60 -23.92 3.75
N ARG A 96 0.62 -25.18 4.18
CA ARG A 96 1.49 -26.22 3.68
C ARG A 96 0.72 -27.11 2.72
N TYR A 97 1.34 -27.37 1.57
CA TYR A 97 1.01 -28.47 0.69
C TYR A 97 2.20 -29.44 0.63
N GLU A 98 1.93 -30.71 0.67
CA GLU A 98 2.96 -31.76 0.64
C GLU A 98 2.47 -32.95 -0.17
N ASP A 99 3.35 -33.45 -1.06
CA ASP A 99 3.22 -34.72 -1.77
C ASP A 99 4.56 -35.47 -1.74
N ASP A 100 4.73 -36.49 -2.60
CA ASP A 100 5.96 -37.30 -2.64
C ASP A 100 7.17 -36.52 -3.19
N TYR A 101 6.95 -35.46 -3.96
CA TYR A 101 8.02 -34.72 -4.65
C TYR A 101 8.33 -33.37 -4.00
N ILE A 102 7.34 -32.70 -3.50
CA ILE A 102 7.52 -31.36 -2.93
C ILE A 102 6.84 -31.21 -1.56
N ASN A 103 7.43 -30.35 -0.75
CA ASN A 103 6.76 -29.73 0.39
C ASN A 103 6.85 -28.22 0.17
N ILE A 104 5.74 -27.54 0.01
CA ILE A 104 5.69 -26.10 -0.17
C ILE A 104 4.86 -25.44 0.91
N VAL A 105 5.43 -24.41 1.54
CA VAL A 105 4.78 -23.59 2.56
C VAL A 105 4.55 -22.20 2.00
N TRP A 106 3.30 -21.79 1.95
CA TRP A 106 2.87 -20.49 1.48
C TRP A 106 2.50 -19.55 2.62
N TYR A 107 2.77 -18.26 2.45
CA TYR A 107 2.03 -17.20 3.11
C TYR A 107 1.80 -16.04 2.14
N VAL A 108 0.64 -15.39 2.25
CA VAL A 108 0.23 -14.31 1.36
C VAL A 108 0.23 -13.02 2.16
N ASP A 109 1.02 -12.06 1.73
CA ASP A 109 0.96 -10.70 2.28
C ASP A 109 0.09 -9.79 1.40
N SER A 110 0.04 -8.51 1.71
CA SER A 110 -0.81 -7.57 0.98
C SER A 110 -0.46 -7.39 -0.49
N LYS A 111 0.79 -7.71 -0.91
CA LYS A 111 1.32 -7.38 -2.24
C LYS A 111 1.77 -8.58 -3.05
N GLN A 112 2.16 -9.67 -2.38
CA GLN A 112 2.82 -10.80 -3.01
C GLN A 112 2.51 -12.12 -2.31
N PHE A 113 2.78 -13.21 -3.02
CA PHE A 113 2.78 -14.56 -2.47
C PHE A 113 4.22 -14.92 -2.10
N ASN A 114 4.41 -15.41 -0.89
CA ASN A 114 5.71 -15.86 -0.40
C ASN A 114 5.65 -17.37 -0.22
N PHE A 115 6.73 -18.06 -0.57
CA PHE A 115 6.78 -19.52 -0.42
C PHE A 115 8.16 -20.00 -0.01
N ASN A 116 8.17 -21.17 0.63
CA ASN A 116 9.34 -22.01 0.82
C ASN A 116 9.03 -23.39 0.24
N LEU A 117 9.76 -23.77 -0.80
CA LEU A 117 9.64 -25.05 -1.48
C LEU A 117 10.82 -25.93 -1.12
N THR A 118 10.55 -27.10 -0.55
CA THR A 118 11.54 -28.14 -0.27
C THR A 118 11.38 -29.27 -1.27
N ASN A 119 12.48 -29.64 -1.91
CA ASN A 119 12.54 -30.76 -2.84
C ASN A 119 12.66 -32.10 -2.08
N LYS A 120 11.59 -32.89 -2.09
CA LYS A 120 11.54 -34.25 -1.51
C LYS A 120 11.87 -35.34 -2.54
N SER A 121 11.90 -34.98 -3.83
CA SER A 121 12.17 -35.94 -4.90
C SER A 121 13.59 -36.48 -4.86
N GLY A 122 13.82 -37.59 -5.56
CA GLY A 122 15.17 -38.15 -5.76
C GLY A 122 16.07 -37.31 -6.67
N HIS A 123 15.51 -36.28 -7.34
CA HIS A 123 16.12 -35.58 -8.47
C HIS A 123 16.15 -34.07 -8.25
N THR A 124 16.84 -33.32 -9.11
CA THR A 124 16.80 -31.87 -9.10
C THR A 124 15.47 -31.38 -9.69
N LEU A 125 14.79 -30.50 -9.00
CA LEU A 125 13.65 -29.74 -9.53
C LEU A 125 14.14 -28.51 -10.28
N LYS A 126 13.40 -28.12 -11.33
CA LYS A 126 13.62 -26.87 -12.06
C LYS A 126 12.33 -26.06 -12.11
N ILE A 127 12.42 -24.79 -11.78
CA ILE A 127 11.32 -23.82 -11.84
C ILE A 127 11.63 -22.85 -12.98
N ASN A 128 10.77 -22.80 -13.98
CA ASN A 128 10.82 -21.80 -15.04
C ASN A 128 9.90 -20.65 -14.67
N TRP A 129 10.47 -19.52 -14.28
CA TRP A 129 9.69 -18.37 -13.80
C TRP A 129 8.77 -17.77 -14.85
N ASP A 130 9.17 -17.84 -16.13
CA ASP A 130 8.36 -17.33 -17.25
C ASP A 130 7.08 -18.15 -17.50
N ASP A 131 7.05 -19.41 -17.05
CA ASP A 131 5.90 -20.31 -17.20
C ASP A 131 4.92 -20.18 -16.03
N ILE A 132 5.30 -19.48 -14.95
CA ILE A 132 4.41 -19.24 -13.83
C ILE A 132 3.40 -18.14 -14.20
N SER A 133 2.13 -18.44 -13.97
CA SER A 133 1.05 -17.47 -14.17
C SER A 133 0.26 -17.23 -12.89
N TYR A 134 -0.22 -15.99 -12.77
CA TYR A 134 -1.11 -15.54 -11.73
C TYR A 134 -2.48 -15.23 -12.31
N VAL A 135 -3.53 -15.70 -11.66
CA VAL A 135 -4.92 -15.33 -11.97
C VAL A 135 -5.44 -14.50 -10.80
N ASP A 136 -5.85 -13.26 -11.07
CA ASP A 136 -6.36 -12.34 -10.06
C ASP A 136 -7.80 -12.69 -9.62
N TYR A 137 -8.29 -11.99 -8.61
CA TYR A 137 -9.64 -12.15 -8.07
C TYR A 137 -10.78 -11.78 -9.06
N ASN A 138 -10.49 -11.27 -10.24
CA ASN A 138 -11.42 -11.04 -11.33
C ASN A 138 -11.31 -12.08 -12.46
N GLY A 139 -10.40 -13.05 -12.32
CA GLY A 139 -10.12 -14.07 -13.34
C GLY A 139 -9.15 -13.61 -14.44
N LYS A 140 -8.47 -12.47 -14.28
CA LYS A 140 -7.49 -11.99 -15.23
C LYS A 140 -6.15 -12.67 -14.99
N THR A 141 -5.58 -13.25 -16.06
CA THR A 141 -4.25 -13.88 -16.03
C THR A 141 -3.16 -12.84 -16.23
N GLY A 142 -2.08 -12.95 -15.46
CA GLY A 142 -0.89 -12.11 -15.54
C GLY A 142 0.40 -12.89 -15.29
N ARG A 143 1.53 -12.24 -15.58
CA ARG A 143 2.87 -12.75 -15.25
C ARG A 143 3.24 -12.39 -13.82
N VAL A 144 4.19 -13.12 -13.29
CA VAL A 144 4.83 -12.83 -12.01
C VAL A 144 6.32 -12.54 -12.18
N MET A 145 6.88 -11.80 -11.27
CA MET A 145 8.31 -11.67 -11.07
C MET A 145 8.70 -12.28 -9.72
N HIS A 146 9.91 -12.84 -9.64
CA HIS A 146 10.45 -13.40 -8.41
C HIS A 146 11.52 -12.51 -7.79
N SER A 147 12.05 -12.89 -6.64
CA SER A 147 13.08 -12.15 -5.92
C SER A 147 14.32 -11.86 -6.79
N GLY A 148 14.87 -10.66 -6.67
CA GLY A 148 16.07 -10.23 -7.41
C GLY A 148 15.80 -9.64 -8.80
N VAL A 149 14.60 -9.76 -9.36
CA VAL A 149 14.21 -9.11 -10.61
C VAL A 149 13.98 -7.62 -10.37
N LYS A 150 14.63 -6.75 -11.13
CA LYS A 150 14.41 -5.30 -11.04
C LYS A 150 13.05 -4.93 -11.63
N TYR A 151 12.38 -3.94 -11.06
CA TYR A 151 11.08 -3.47 -11.56
C TYR A 151 11.13 -2.96 -13.01
N THR A 152 12.27 -2.43 -13.44
CA THR A 152 12.50 -2.04 -14.84
C THR A 152 12.55 -3.24 -15.78
N GLU A 153 12.89 -4.41 -15.28
CA GLU A 153 13.11 -5.65 -16.04
C GLU A 153 11.96 -6.66 -15.85
N ARG A 154 10.88 -6.28 -15.13
CA ARG A 154 9.78 -7.17 -14.76
C ARG A 154 9.09 -7.89 -15.91
N ASN A 155 9.22 -7.37 -17.14
CA ASN A 155 8.64 -7.96 -18.34
C ASN A 155 9.65 -8.77 -19.17
N ASN A 156 10.93 -8.78 -18.76
CA ASN A 156 11.97 -9.57 -19.43
C ASN A 156 11.84 -11.05 -19.04
N SER A 157 12.56 -11.90 -19.78
CA SER A 157 12.71 -13.32 -19.41
C SER A 157 13.49 -13.46 -18.13
N GLN A 158 13.06 -14.38 -17.29
CA GLN A 158 13.64 -14.66 -15.97
C GLN A 158 14.37 -16.01 -16.03
N PRO A 159 15.65 -16.05 -15.63
CA PRO A 159 16.39 -17.31 -15.60
C PRO A 159 15.74 -18.33 -14.66
N SER A 160 15.67 -19.59 -15.09
CA SER A 160 15.10 -20.65 -14.26
C SER A 160 15.97 -20.94 -13.02
N SER A 161 15.32 -21.34 -11.92
CA SER A 161 15.97 -21.80 -10.70
C SER A 161 16.00 -23.33 -10.61
N SER A 162 17.12 -23.88 -10.13
CA SER A 162 17.27 -25.30 -9.85
C SER A 162 17.29 -25.54 -8.35
N VAL A 163 16.52 -26.52 -7.89
CA VAL A 163 16.47 -26.93 -6.48
C VAL A 163 16.98 -28.38 -6.39
N PRO A 164 18.22 -28.60 -5.95
CA PRO A 164 18.79 -29.93 -5.79
C PRO A 164 17.98 -30.82 -4.82
N LYS A 165 18.16 -32.13 -4.91
CA LYS A 165 17.57 -33.11 -3.98
C LYS A 165 17.81 -32.69 -2.52
N GLY A 166 16.73 -32.63 -1.72
CA GLY A 166 16.76 -32.28 -0.30
C GLY A 166 17.02 -30.82 0.01
N ALA A 167 17.22 -29.97 -1.01
CA ALA A 167 17.39 -28.55 -0.83
C ALA A 167 16.02 -27.82 -0.76
N SER A 168 16.04 -26.59 -0.27
CA SER A 168 14.88 -25.71 -0.23
C SER A 168 15.16 -24.40 -0.97
N LEU A 169 14.12 -23.85 -1.57
CA LEU A 169 14.09 -22.52 -2.20
C LEU A 169 13.04 -21.66 -1.50
N THR A 170 13.46 -20.53 -0.97
CA THR A 170 12.55 -19.48 -0.47
C THR A 170 12.52 -18.35 -1.48
N ASP A 171 11.33 -17.99 -1.94
CA ASP A 171 11.17 -16.93 -2.94
C ASP A 171 9.80 -16.26 -2.81
N ILE A 172 9.54 -15.29 -3.68
CA ILE A 172 8.29 -14.53 -3.78
C ILE A 172 7.71 -14.62 -5.19
N LEU A 173 6.41 -14.38 -5.31
CA LEU A 173 5.72 -14.13 -6.58
C LEU A 173 4.97 -12.82 -6.49
N LEU A 174 5.45 -11.81 -7.19
CA LEU A 174 4.85 -10.48 -7.29
C LEU A 174 4.25 -10.33 -8.70
N PRO A 175 2.92 -10.10 -8.83
CA PRO A 175 2.33 -9.84 -10.13
C PRO A 175 2.96 -8.63 -10.82
N THR A 176 3.44 -8.80 -12.05
CA THR A 176 4.18 -7.75 -12.77
C THR A 176 3.33 -6.52 -13.04
N GLU A 177 2.01 -6.70 -13.22
CA GLU A 177 1.05 -5.60 -13.45
C GLU A 177 0.79 -4.75 -12.21
N ASN A 178 1.08 -5.29 -11.01
CA ASN A 178 0.95 -4.54 -9.76
C ASN A 178 2.10 -3.55 -9.54
N VAL A 179 3.18 -3.64 -10.35
CA VAL A 179 4.33 -2.75 -10.25
C VAL A 179 4.21 -1.61 -11.24
N TYR A 180 4.22 -0.38 -10.76
CA TYR A 180 4.08 0.83 -11.57
C TYR A 180 5.05 1.93 -11.13
N TYR A 181 5.30 2.87 -12.03
CA TYR A 181 6.18 4.02 -11.78
C TYR A 181 5.36 5.30 -11.66
N VAL A 182 5.63 6.09 -10.62
CA VAL A 182 5.07 7.42 -10.41
C VAL A 182 6.15 8.43 -10.76
N SER A 183 5.85 9.39 -11.66
CA SER A 183 6.75 10.47 -12.01
C SER A 183 6.65 11.66 -11.04
N GLY A 184 7.67 12.53 -11.01
CA GLY A 184 7.71 13.78 -10.24
C GLY A 184 8.70 13.76 -9.08
N GLN A 185 8.72 14.86 -8.32
CA GLN A 185 9.68 15.10 -7.21
C GLN A 185 9.67 14.00 -6.14
N TYR A 186 8.50 13.43 -5.86
CA TYR A 186 8.31 12.31 -4.92
C TYR A 186 7.97 11.01 -5.65
N GLY A 187 8.40 10.91 -6.92
CA GLY A 187 8.17 9.76 -7.77
C GLY A 187 8.95 8.53 -7.34
N GLY A 188 8.82 7.46 -8.14
CA GLY A 188 9.51 6.19 -7.93
C GLY A 188 8.60 5.00 -8.18
N TRP A 189 9.17 3.84 -8.06
CA TRP A 189 8.46 2.58 -8.19
C TRP A 189 7.50 2.35 -7.01
N ARG A 190 6.31 1.85 -7.31
CA ARG A 190 5.25 1.53 -6.35
C ARG A 190 4.64 0.19 -6.71
N GLU A 191 3.94 -0.40 -5.73
CA GLU A 191 3.24 -1.66 -5.87
C GLU A 191 1.78 -1.48 -5.43
N HIS A 192 0.87 -2.01 -6.23
CA HIS A 192 -0.52 -2.20 -5.81
C HIS A 192 -0.64 -3.42 -4.90
N ASN A 193 -1.60 -3.38 -4.01
CA ASN A 193 -1.95 -4.56 -3.23
C ASN A 193 -2.64 -5.60 -4.13
N LEU A 194 -2.49 -6.88 -3.79
CA LEU A 194 -3.18 -8.00 -4.46
C LEU A 194 -4.69 -7.81 -4.46
N ILE A 195 -5.21 -7.26 -3.36
CA ILE A 195 -6.63 -6.96 -3.16
C ILE A 195 -6.74 -5.47 -2.82
N PRO A 196 -7.65 -4.71 -3.45
CA PRO A 196 -7.86 -3.31 -3.09
C PRO A 196 -8.17 -3.14 -1.61
N SER A 197 -7.35 -2.36 -0.91
CA SER A 197 -7.40 -2.24 0.55
C SER A 197 -7.40 -0.80 1.06
N ILE A 198 -7.18 0.20 0.19
CA ILE A 198 -7.14 1.62 0.56
C ILE A 198 -8.30 2.33 -0.09
N TYR A 199 -9.11 3.02 0.73
CA TYR A 199 -10.33 3.71 0.31
C TYR A 199 -10.30 5.17 0.74
N LYS A 200 -10.98 6.03 -0.03
CA LYS A 200 -11.04 7.47 0.21
C LYS A 200 -11.89 7.84 1.45
N ASP A 201 -12.90 7.03 1.75
CA ASP A 201 -13.85 7.24 2.84
C ASP A 201 -14.41 5.91 3.36
N GLU A 202 -15.00 5.95 4.56
CA GLU A 202 -15.56 4.79 5.24
C GLU A 202 -16.78 4.21 4.50
N ALA A 203 -17.62 5.05 3.90
CA ALA A 203 -18.80 4.58 3.17
C ALA A 203 -18.38 3.76 1.95
N THR A 204 -17.36 4.22 1.21
CA THR A 204 -16.78 3.47 0.08
C THR A 204 -16.16 2.16 0.56
N ARG A 205 -15.38 2.17 1.66
CA ARG A 205 -14.79 0.97 2.24
C ARG A 205 -15.87 -0.05 2.64
N ALA A 206 -16.90 0.37 3.36
CA ALA A 206 -17.97 -0.49 3.86
C ALA A 206 -18.75 -1.19 2.73
N VAL A 207 -18.87 -0.55 1.57
CA VAL A 207 -19.56 -1.12 0.39
C VAL A 207 -18.66 -1.96 -0.49
N GLN A 208 -17.40 -1.55 -0.68
CA GLN A 208 -16.52 -2.20 -1.65
C GLN A 208 -15.71 -3.35 -1.05
N ALA A 209 -15.17 -3.19 0.16
CA ALA A 209 -14.30 -4.18 0.75
C ALA A 209 -14.95 -5.58 0.92
N PRO A 210 -16.22 -5.72 1.34
CA PRO A 210 -16.85 -7.02 1.47
C PRO A 210 -17.00 -7.80 0.17
N LYS A 211 -16.98 -7.12 -0.99
CA LYS A 211 -17.15 -7.76 -2.31
C LYS A 211 -16.00 -8.68 -2.72
N TYR A 212 -14.87 -8.57 -2.03
CA TYR A 212 -13.71 -9.42 -2.29
C TYR A 212 -13.73 -10.72 -1.51
N VAL A 213 -14.45 -10.79 -0.39
CA VAL A 213 -14.59 -12.02 0.42
C VAL A 213 -15.26 -13.11 -0.40
N GLY A 214 -14.69 -14.30 -0.38
CA GLY A 214 -15.13 -15.47 -1.15
C GLY A 214 -14.53 -15.55 -2.57
N LYS A 215 -13.90 -14.47 -3.09
CA LYS A 215 -13.18 -14.53 -4.36
C LYS A 215 -11.86 -15.27 -4.21
N THR A 216 -11.35 -15.77 -5.34
CA THR A 216 -10.13 -16.57 -5.38
C THR A 216 -9.07 -15.94 -6.25
N MET A 217 -7.81 -16.24 -5.92
CA MET A 217 -6.62 -15.95 -6.73
C MET A 217 -5.88 -17.27 -6.93
N THR A 218 -5.28 -17.48 -8.10
CA THR A 218 -4.60 -18.75 -8.40
C THR A 218 -3.17 -18.50 -8.88
N ILE A 219 -2.24 -19.30 -8.38
CA ILE A 219 -0.87 -19.43 -8.91
C ILE A 219 -0.76 -20.77 -9.64
N MET A 220 -0.48 -20.72 -10.92
CA MET A 220 -0.07 -21.90 -11.69
C MET A 220 1.45 -21.94 -11.73
N MET A 221 2.02 -22.98 -11.14
CA MET A 221 3.48 -23.16 -11.00
C MET A 221 3.91 -24.48 -11.61
N PRO A 222 4.34 -24.49 -12.88
CA PRO A 222 4.95 -25.65 -13.48
C PRO A 222 6.31 -25.97 -12.86
N ILE A 223 6.49 -27.21 -12.40
CA ILE A 223 7.76 -27.70 -11.82
C ILE A 223 8.25 -28.86 -12.69
N VAL A 224 9.46 -28.74 -13.20
CA VAL A 224 10.08 -29.80 -14.01
C VAL A 224 10.87 -30.73 -13.11
N ILE A 225 10.56 -32.04 -13.16
CA ILE A 225 11.22 -33.13 -12.44
C ILE A 225 11.65 -34.15 -13.49
N GLU A 226 12.94 -34.47 -13.59
CA GLU A 226 13.47 -35.41 -14.61
C GLU A 226 12.99 -35.12 -16.04
N ASN A 227 12.95 -33.85 -16.45
CA ASN A 227 12.44 -33.39 -17.74
C ASN A 227 10.92 -33.58 -17.96
N VAL A 228 10.16 -33.96 -16.94
CA VAL A 228 8.71 -34.03 -16.96
C VAL A 228 8.16 -32.79 -16.24
N GLN A 229 7.35 -32.01 -16.94
CA GLN A 229 6.66 -30.88 -16.36
C GLN A 229 5.45 -31.34 -15.54
N ASN A 230 5.35 -30.85 -14.33
CA ASN A 230 4.24 -31.10 -13.41
C ASN A 230 3.58 -29.75 -13.10
N ASP A 231 2.35 -29.58 -13.55
CA ASP A 231 1.62 -28.31 -13.41
C ASP A 231 0.85 -28.28 -12.09
N TYR A 232 1.40 -27.58 -11.10
CA TYR A 232 0.73 -27.34 -9.84
C TYR A 232 -0.11 -26.05 -9.92
N SER A 233 -1.36 -26.14 -9.45
CA SER A 233 -2.26 -24.99 -9.37
C SER A 233 -2.68 -24.76 -7.92
N PHE A 234 -2.23 -23.66 -7.34
CA PHE A 234 -2.53 -23.27 -5.96
C PHE A 234 -3.61 -22.20 -5.97
N THR A 235 -4.81 -22.54 -5.51
CA THR A 235 -5.93 -21.59 -5.45
C THR A 235 -6.08 -21.08 -4.03
N PHE A 236 -5.97 -19.78 -3.88
CA PHE A 236 -6.14 -19.05 -2.62
C PHE A 236 -7.52 -18.40 -2.59
N ILE A 237 -8.17 -18.40 -1.43
CA ILE A 237 -9.46 -17.75 -1.20
C ILE A 237 -9.27 -16.55 -0.27
N ILE A 238 -9.99 -15.48 -0.53
CA ILE A 238 -10.10 -14.34 0.38
C ILE A 238 -11.17 -14.72 1.42
N ASP A 239 -10.73 -15.15 2.61
CA ASP A 239 -11.60 -15.76 3.61
C ASP A 239 -12.37 -14.74 4.42
N GLU A 240 -11.70 -13.71 4.92
CA GLU A 240 -12.25 -12.79 5.90
C GLU A 240 -11.78 -11.36 5.67
N LEU A 241 -12.67 -10.41 5.94
CA LEU A 241 -12.40 -9.00 6.04
C LEU A 241 -12.25 -8.59 7.50
N HIS A 242 -11.07 -8.15 7.90
CA HIS A 242 -10.85 -7.65 9.25
C HIS A 242 -11.25 -6.17 9.33
N ASN A 243 -12.16 -5.89 10.27
CA ASN A 243 -12.50 -4.53 10.63
C ASN A 243 -11.49 -4.03 11.66
N TYR A 244 -10.58 -3.14 11.26
CA TYR A 244 -9.79 -2.41 12.23
C TYR A 244 -10.71 -1.46 13.01
N PRO A 245 -10.65 -1.46 14.36
CA PRO A 245 -11.37 -0.47 15.14
C PRO A 245 -10.92 0.93 14.71
N LYS A 246 -11.86 1.85 14.67
CA LYS A 246 -11.57 3.28 14.46
C LYS A 246 -10.68 3.72 15.64
N ASN A 247 -9.43 4.04 15.38
CA ASN A 247 -8.61 4.84 16.29
C ASN A 247 -8.96 6.31 16.10
#